data_5567696b62e1dd768f79251bcf6e0b78
#
_entry.id   5567696b62e1dd768f79251bcf6e0b78
#
_cell.length_a   1.000
_cell.length_b   1.000
_cell.length_c   1.000
_cell.angle_alpha   90.00
_cell.angle_beta   90.00
_cell.angle_gamma   90.00
#
_symmetry.space_group_name_H-M   'P 1'
#
loop_
_entity.id
_entity.type
_entity.pdbx_description
1 polymer ?
#
loop_
_entity_poly.entity_id
_entity_poly.type
_entity_poly.pdbx_seq_one_letter_code
_entity_poly.pdbx_strand_id
1 'polypeptide(L)'
;ALIPANGTVYTVHNFSRFFTHDVVGVGAYQIVRHRDRSITINLVAERQYNSDVERTTIDFWQQRLGVPVNIAVVDEIPLMHNNKRLTIVNE
;
A
#
# COMPACT_ATOMS: atom_id res chain seq x y z
N ALA A 1 -4.06 -10.90 5.66
CA ALA A 1 -2.64 -11.15 5.35
C ALA A 1 -1.76 -10.28 6.24
N LEU A 2 -0.61 -10.82 6.65
CA LEU A 2 0.33 -10.14 7.53
C LEU A 2 1.66 -9.96 6.80
N ILE A 3 2.32 -8.83 7.03
CA ILE A 3 3.65 -8.57 6.49
C ILE A 3 4.62 -8.46 7.67
N PRO A 4 5.46 -9.47 7.92
CA PRO A 4 6.48 -9.37 8.96
C PRO A 4 7.67 -8.53 8.46
N ALA A 5 8.14 -7.60 9.30
CA ALA A 5 9.29 -6.76 8.96
C ALA A 5 9.97 -6.29 10.24
N ASN A 6 11.28 -6.51 10.33
CA ASN A 6 12.09 -5.98 11.44
C ASN A 6 11.54 -6.34 12.83
N GLY A 7 11.03 -7.56 13.01
CA GLY A 7 10.44 -8.00 14.28
C GLY A 7 9.02 -7.49 14.54
N THR A 8 8.46 -6.70 13.63
CA THR A 8 7.10 -6.18 13.72
C THR A 8 6.25 -6.79 12.61
N VAL A 9 4.99 -7.06 12.92
CA VAL A 9 4.05 -7.56 11.93
C VAL A 9 3.08 -6.43 11.55
N TYR A 10 3.03 -6.09 10.26
CA TYR A 10 2.12 -5.08 9.75
C TYR A 10 0.87 -5.74 9.18
N THR A 11 -0.27 -5.18 9.51
CA THR A 11 -1.58 -5.71 9.13
C THR A 11 -2.31 -4.71 8.22
N VAL A 12 -3.45 -5.15 7.69
CA VAL A 12 -4.35 -4.26 6.94
C VAL A 12 -4.66 -3.00 7.73
N HIS A 13 -4.85 -3.12 9.04
CA HIS A 13 -5.17 -1.98 9.89
C HIS A 13 -4.06 -0.91 9.89
N ASN A 14 -2.81 -1.31 9.90
CA ASN A 14 -1.69 -0.37 9.85
C ASN A 14 -1.70 0.44 8.55
N PHE A 15 -1.94 -0.22 7.42
CA PHE A 15 -2.01 0.45 6.13
C PHE A 15 -3.24 1.35 6.04
N SER A 16 -4.39 0.89 6.50
CA SER A 16 -5.62 1.69 6.49
C SER A 16 -5.46 2.97 7.29
N ARG A 17 -4.86 2.89 8.45
CA ARG A 17 -4.61 4.06 9.29
C ARG A 17 -3.72 5.08 8.58
N PHE A 18 -2.64 4.61 7.96
CA PHE A 18 -1.73 5.49 7.23
C PHE A 18 -2.46 6.24 6.10
N PHE A 19 -3.18 5.51 5.26
CA PHE A 19 -3.84 6.10 4.10
C PHE A 19 -5.08 6.93 4.46
N THR A 20 -5.61 6.76 5.65
CA THR A 20 -6.75 7.56 6.12
C THR A 20 -6.30 8.84 6.84
N HIS A 21 -5.23 8.77 7.62
CA HIS A 21 -4.86 9.86 8.54
C HIS A 21 -3.56 10.57 8.19
N ASP A 22 -2.59 9.88 7.58
CA ASP A 22 -1.24 10.43 7.43
C ASP A 22 -1.02 11.08 6.06
N VAL A 23 -1.78 10.70 5.05
CA VAL A 23 -1.68 11.26 3.69
C VAL A 23 -3.06 11.57 3.14
N VAL A 24 -3.09 12.37 2.07
CA VAL A 24 -4.33 12.73 1.38
C VAL A 24 -4.25 12.32 -0.09
N GLY A 25 -5.40 12.22 -0.74
CA GLY A 25 -5.46 11.98 -2.18
C GLY A 25 -5.45 10.52 -2.59
N VAL A 26 -5.60 9.58 -1.66
CA VAL A 26 -5.70 8.16 -1.97
C VAL A 26 -7.14 7.70 -1.81
N GLY A 27 -7.79 7.35 -2.92
CA GLY A 27 -9.18 6.90 -2.90
C GLY A 27 -9.34 5.43 -2.56
N ALA A 28 -8.41 4.60 -3.02
CA ALA A 28 -8.36 3.17 -2.72
C ALA A 28 -6.92 2.71 -2.88
N TYR A 29 -6.58 1.59 -2.28
CA TYR A 29 -5.22 1.06 -2.37
C TYR A 29 -5.22 -0.45 -2.21
N GLN A 30 -4.12 -1.08 -2.68
CA GLN A 30 -3.87 -2.49 -2.52
C GLN A 30 -2.36 -2.69 -2.38
N ILE A 31 -1.95 -3.46 -1.41
CA ILE A 31 -0.55 -3.76 -1.14
C ILE A 31 -0.23 -5.12 -1.77
N VAL A 32 0.73 -5.15 -2.68
CA VAL A 32 1.16 -6.40 -3.32
C VAL A 32 2.56 -6.73 -2.83
N ARG A 33 2.71 -7.86 -2.16
CA ARG A 33 3.99 -8.36 -1.69
C ARG A 33 4.52 -9.36 -2.71
N HIS A 34 5.66 -9.05 -3.30
CA HIS A 34 6.28 -9.89 -4.31
C HIS A 34 7.15 -10.98 -3.67
N ARG A 35 7.51 -11.98 -4.48
CA ARG A 35 8.33 -13.11 -4.00
C ARG A 35 9.72 -12.69 -3.55
N ASP A 36 10.26 -11.62 -4.13
CA ASP A 36 11.56 -11.06 -3.75
C ASP A 36 11.47 -10.15 -2.52
N ARG A 37 10.31 -10.12 -1.87
CA ARG A 37 9.98 -9.30 -0.69
C ARG A 37 9.79 -7.82 -0.97
N SER A 38 9.93 -7.36 -2.22
CA SER A 38 9.57 -5.99 -2.54
C SER A 38 8.05 -5.80 -2.48
N ILE A 39 7.65 -4.54 -2.37
CA ILE A 39 6.23 -4.18 -2.21
C ILE A 39 5.84 -3.23 -3.32
N THR A 40 4.69 -3.46 -3.92
CA THR A 40 4.04 -2.50 -4.80
C THR A 40 2.73 -2.05 -4.16
N ILE A 41 2.53 -0.74 -4.08
CA ILE A 41 1.26 -0.18 -3.62
C ILE A 41 0.51 0.28 -4.85
N ASN A 42 -0.54 -0.46 -5.21
CA ASN A 42 -1.46 -0.03 -6.24
C ASN A 42 -2.46 0.93 -5.58
N LEU A 43 -2.58 2.14 -6.10
CA LEU A 43 -3.50 3.10 -5.52
C LEU A 43 -4.29 3.84 -6.59
N VAL A 44 -5.50 4.23 -6.21
CA VAL A 44 -6.34 5.10 -7.01
C VAL A 44 -6.11 6.53 -6.52
N ALA A 45 -5.55 7.37 -7.39
CA ALA A 45 -5.23 8.74 -7.04
C ALA A 45 -6.46 9.63 -7.17
N GLU A 46 -6.70 10.45 -6.15
CA GLU A 46 -7.70 11.51 -6.18
C GLU A 46 -7.03 12.85 -6.45
N ARG A 47 -7.84 13.92 -6.50
CA ARG A 47 -7.38 15.25 -6.89
C ARG A 47 -6.18 15.74 -6.05
N GLN A 48 -6.14 15.40 -4.78
CA GLN A 48 -5.10 15.88 -3.86
C GLN A 48 -3.79 15.09 -3.91
N TYR A 49 -3.78 13.98 -4.66
CA TYR A 49 -2.57 13.17 -4.80
C TYR A 49 -1.54 13.90 -5.65
N ASN A 50 -0.29 13.88 -5.20
CA ASN A 50 0.82 14.52 -5.90
C ASN A 50 2.14 13.80 -5.60
N SER A 51 3.22 14.27 -6.20
CA SER A 51 4.53 13.64 -6.04
C SER A 51 5.05 13.67 -4.60
N ASP A 52 4.67 14.66 -3.81
CA ASP A 52 5.06 14.73 -2.41
C ASP A 52 4.38 13.63 -1.58
N VAL A 53 3.10 13.38 -1.83
CA VAL A 53 2.37 12.28 -1.20
C VAL A 53 2.99 10.95 -1.59
N GLU A 54 3.33 10.77 -2.86
CA GLU A 54 3.97 9.55 -3.34
C GLU A 54 5.30 9.31 -2.64
N ARG A 55 6.16 10.31 -2.59
CA ARG A 55 7.46 10.22 -1.94
C ARG A 55 7.32 9.93 -0.46
N THR A 56 6.44 10.63 0.23
CA THR A 56 6.18 10.43 1.66
C THR A 56 5.76 9.00 1.93
N THR A 57 4.86 8.46 1.11
CA THR A 57 4.36 7.10 1.25
C THR A 57 5.48 6.08 1.04
N ILE A 58 6.27 6.24 -0.01
CA ILE A 58 7.38 5.33 -0.29
C ILE A 58 8.39 5.35 0.85
N ASP A 59 8.83 6.54 1.27
CA ASP A 59 9.84 6.67 2.32
C ASP A 59 9.35 6.10 3.64
N PHE A 60 8.10 6.39 4.00
CA PHE A 60 7.50 5.90 5.24
C PHE A 60 7.54 4.36 5.29
N TRP A 61 7.07 3.70 4.23
CA TRP A 61 6.95 2.25 4.23
C TRP A 61 8.28 1.56 3.98
N GLN A 62 9.18 2.13 3.17
CA GLN A 62 10.53 1.56 3.00
C GLN A 62 11.29 1.51 4.32
N GLN A 63 11.19 2.57 5.12
CA GLN A 63 11.86 2.60 6.42
C GLN A 63 11.30 1.57 7.38
N ARG A 64 9.98 1.40 7.38
CA ARG A 64 9.33 0.47 8.30
C ARG A 64 9.46 -0.98 7.89
N LEU A 65 9.31 -1.25 6.60
CA LEU A 65 9.31 -2.63 6.09
C LEU A 65 10.71 -3.13 5.78
N GLY A 66 11.67 -2.23 5.55
CA GLY A 66 13.04 -2.59 5.24
C GLY A 66 13.21 -3.24 3.86
N VAL A 67 12.28 -2.98 2.94
CA VAL A 67 12.30 -3.54 1.58
C VAL A 67 11.96 -2.44 0.58
N PRO A 68 12.31 -2.62 -0.72
CA PRO A 68 11.92 -1.65 -1.74
C PRO A 68 10.40 -1.53 -1.85
N VAL A 69 9.92 -0.29 -1.95
CA VAL A 69 8.49 0.00 -2.09
C VAL A 69 8.29 0.86 -3.33
N ASN A 70 7.36 0.43 -4.19
CA ASN A 70 6.99 1.14 -5.40
C ASN A 70 5.51 1.48 -5.35
N ILE A 71 5.12 2.54 -6.04
CA ILE A 71 3.71 2.92 -6.19
C ILE A 71 3.33 2.81 -7.65
N ALA A 72 2.19 2.15 -7.91
CA ALA A 72 1.56 2.12 -9.21
C ALA A 72 0.19 2.80 -9.10
N VAL A 73 0.01 3.89 -9.83
CA VAL A 73 -1.28 4.57 -9.87
C VAL A 73 -2.17 3.84 -10.87
N VAL A 74 -3.35 3.43 -10.42
CA VAL A 74 -4.30 2.66 -11.23
C VAL A 74 -5.66 3.34 -11.21
N ASP A 75 -6.51 2.99 -12.18
CA ASP A 75 -7.86 3.58 -12.25
C ASP A 75 -8.81 2.97 -11.23
N GLU A 76 -8.62 1.71 -10.92
CA GLU A 76 -9.45 1.02 -9.93
C GLU A 76 -8.68 -0.16 -9.34
N ILE A 77 -9.11 -0.59 -8.17
CA ILE A 77 -8.58 -1.79 -7.52
C ILE A 77 -9.50 -2.96 -7.85
N PRO A 78 -8.98 -4.05 -8.46
CA PRO A 78 -9.82 -5.19 -8.83
C PRO A 78 -10.51 -5.83 -7.63
N LEU A 79 -11.76 -6.24 -7.82
CA LEU A 79 -12.48 -7.04 -6.86
C LEU A 79 -12.11 -8.51 -7.03
N MET A 80 -12.03 -9.23 -5.92
CA MET A 80 -11.85 -10.67 -5.97
C MET A 80 -13.18 -11.33 -6.38
N HIS A 81 -13.11 -12.61 -6.74
CA HIS A 81 -14.26 -13.34 -7.30
C HIS A 81 -15.51 -13.38 -6.40
N ASN A 82 -15.38 -13.08 -5.12
CA ASN A 82 -16.51 -13.00 -4.20
C ASN A 82 -16.89 -11.54 -3.88
N ASN A 83 -16.56 -10.61 -4.76
CA ASN A 83 -16.82 -9.17 -4.64
C ASN A 83 -16.13 -8.50 -3.47
N LYS A 84 -15.05 -9.09 -2.97
CA LYS A 84 -14.23 -8.48 -1.92
C LYS A 84 -12.91 -8.00 -2.49
N ARG A 85 -12.44 -6.88 -1.98
CA ARG A 85 -11.10 -6.38 -2.29
C ARG A 85 -10.13 -6.91 -1.25
N LEU A 86 -9.02 -7.49 -1.71
CA LEU A 86 -7.93 -7.82 -0.82
C LEU A 86 -7.03 -6.60 -0.68
N THR A 87 -6.81 -6.15 0.55
CA THR A 87 -5.93 -5.02 0.82
C THR A 87 -4.47 -5.44 0.74
N ILE A 88 -4.14 -6.65 1.17
CA ILE A 88 -2.78 -7.19 1.07
C ILE A 88 -2.84 -8.47 0.25
N VAL A 89 -2.05 -8.49 -0.82
CA VAL A 89 -1.94 -9.65 -1.73
C VAL A 89 -0.50 -10.15 -1.69
N ASN A 90 -0.33 -11.46 -1.53
CA ASN A 90 0.98 -12.11 -1.59
C ASN A 90 1.10 -12.86 -2.91
N GLU A 91 2.13 -12.56 -3.67
CA GLU A 91 2.45 -13.30 -4.89
C GLU A 91 3.24 -14.56 -4.59
#